data_7fe04477182d0259828ca77412e0584a
#
_entry.id   7fe04477182d0259828ca77412e0584a
#
_cell.length_a   1.000
_cell.length_b   1.000
_cell.length_c   1.000
_cell.angle_alpha   90.00
_cell.angle_beta   90.00
_cell.angle_gamma   90.00
#
_symmetry.space_group_name_H-M   'P 1'
#
loop_
_entity.id
_entity.type
_entity.pdbx_description
1 polymer ?
#
loop_
_entity_poly.entity_id
_entity_poly.type
_entity_poly.pdbx_seq_one_letter_code
_entity_poly.pdbx_strand_id
1 'polypeptide(L)'
;MSLPKIAYLTGEYPRASDTFIQREVANLRALGHEVLTCSIRTTGAEHLVGPEQREEHARTFKVLDAVRNPATTLKAHWRWMKTPRRYLSALGMAWRTAPKGIKGRVYNLIYIVEAGVLAAKLADEGVTHLHNHIAKASCTVAMLVGELSGLRWSFTIHGPDIFFEPHHWRIDEKAARAAFVSCISHFCRSQLMCFAEAQHWHKLHIVHCGVDPSRYAPKPVRTGLRALFVGRLAGVKGVPILIDAVSRLATTYPDLTLRLVGDGPDRKALEAEVAKRGLQDRIVFLGYKSQAEVAEELAQTDIFVLPSFAEGVPVVLMEAMASQVPVLTTRIAGVPELVEDDVSGRLVPPGDVDAFAKALEVLLSDADLRQAYGAAGRAKVVTEYDAAQEARWLSELIVSYGEGRAVPSLRPSGKTAS
;
A
#
# COMPACT_ATOMS: atom_id res chain seq x y z
N MET A 1 -14.21 28.26 -0.77
CA MET A 1 -12.94 28.15 -1.50
C MET A 1 -13.00 26.87 -2.32
N SER A 2 -12.43 26.87 -3.53
CA SER A 2 -12.29 25.64 -4.32
C SER A 2 -11.28 24.70 -3.63
N LEU A 3 -11.56 23.40 -3.66
CA LEU A 3 -10.61 22.39 -3.15
C LEU A 3 -9.30 22.43 -3.94
N PRO A 4 -8.15 22.12 -3.32
CA PRO A 4 -6.86 22.07 -4.01
C PRO A 4 -6.86 21.05 -5.14
N LYS A 5 -6.28 21.41 -6.29
CA LYS A 5 -5.97 20.45 -7.35
C LYS A 5 -4.73 19.65 -6.97
N ILE A 6 -4.86 18.33 -6.91
CA ILE A 6 -3.86 17.41 -6.38
C ILE A 6 -3.23 16.61 -7.53
N ALA A 7 -1.91 16.44 -7.51
CA ALA A 7 -1.25 15.43 -8.31
C ALA A 7 -0.88 14.21 -7.45
N TYR A 8 -1.12 13.02 -7.95
CA TYR A 8 -0.68 11.75 -7.36
C TYR A 8 0.49 11.17 -8.14
N LEU A 9 1.60 10.88 -7.46
CA LEU A 9 2.80 10.32 -8.07
C LEU A 9 3.15 8.96 -7.48
N THR A 10 3.41 8.00 -8.34
CA THR A 10 3.99 6.69 -7.96
C THR A 10 5.07 6.26 -8.95
N GLY A 11 5.78 5.16 -8.64
CA GLY A 11 6.75 4.56 -9.57
C GLY A 11 6.09 4.02 -10.84
N GLU A 12 4.96 3.32 -10.65
CA GLU A 12 4.10 2.76 -11.71
C GLU A 12 2.64 2.84 -11.27
N TYR A 13 1.76 3.32 -12.16
CA TYR A 13 0.34 3.46 -11.88
C TYR A 13 -0.49 3.38 -13.18
N PRO A 14 -1.65 2.69 -13.13
CA PRO A 14 -2.17 1.85 -12.04
C PRO A 14 -1.51 0.46 -12.01
N ARG A 15 -1.41 -0.15 -10.83
CA ARG A 15 -0.95 -1.55 -10.69
C ARG A 15 -2.04 -2.38 -10.03
N ALA A 16 -2.15 -3.65 -10.44
CA ALA A 16 -3.10 -4.59 -9.87
C ALA A 16 -2.89 -4.84 -8.37
N SER A 17 -1.63 -4.70 -7.87
CA SER A 17 -1.28 -4.85 -6.46
C SER A 17 -1.55 -3.60 -5.60
N ASP A 18 -1.72 -2.44 -6.23
CA ASP A 18 -1.76 -1.14 -5.53
C ASP A 18 -3.17 -0.53 -5.56
N THR A 19 -4.17 -1.39 -5.37
CA THR A 19 -5.60 -1.05 -5.42
C THR A 19 -6.01 0.00 -4.40
N PHE A 20 -5.30 0.08 -3.27
CA PHE A 20 -5.53 1.09 -2.24
C PHE A 20 -5.24 2.52 -2.75
N ILE A 21 -4.24 2.71 -3.62
CA ILE A 21 -3.97 4.02 -4.24
C ILE A 21 -5.11 4.41 -5.18
N GLN A 22 -5.62 3.47 -5.97
CA GLN A 22 -6.75 3.71 -6.87
C GLN A 22 -8.02 4.09 -6.07
N ARG A 23 -8.29 3.40 -4.95
CA ARG A 23 -9.41 3.73 -4.05
C ARG A 23 -9.26 5.11 -3.42
N GLU A 24 -8.06 5.45 -2.95
CA GLU A 24 -7.79 6.77 -2.38
C GLU A 24 -8.01 7.90 -3.39
N VAL A 25 -7.47 7.74 -4.62
CA VAL A 25 -7.70 8.67 -5.74
C VAL A 25 -9.18 8.81 -6.07
N ALA A 26 -9.91 7.68 -6.17
CA ALA A 26 -11.35 7.68 -6.46
C ALA A 26 -12.14 8.41 -5.36
N ASN A 27 -11.84 8.16 -4.10
CA ASN A 27 -12.50 8.82 -2.97
C ASN A 27 -12.19 10.33 -2.90
N LEU A 28 -10.96 10.76 -3.19
CA LEU A 28 -10.64 12.18 -3.26
C LEU A 28 -11.38 12.89 -4.42
N ARG A 29 -11.51 12.23 -5.56
CA ARG A 29 -12.35 12.73 -6.66
C ARG A 29 -13.84 12.82 -6.25
N ALA A 30 -14.33 11.82 -5.52
CA ALA A 30 -15.70 11.83 -4.99
C ALA A 30 -15.95 12.97 -3.97
N LEU A 31 -14.90 13.40 -3.25
CA LEU A 31 -14.94 14.58 -2.38
C LEU A 31 -14.87 15.91 -3.14
N GLY A 32 -14.68 15.88 -4.47
CA GLY A 32 -14.66 17.06 -5.32
C GLY A 32 -13.24 17.59 -5.64
N HIS A 33 -12.18 16.87 -5.29
CA HIS A 33 -10.83 17.24 -5.73
C HIS A 33 -10.61 16.92 -7.21
N GLU A 34 -9.98 17.83 -7.93
CA GLU A 34 -9.36 17.47 -9.21
C GLU A 34 -8.05 16.72 -8.93
N VAL A 35 -7.99 15.45 -9.35
CA VAL A 35 -6.81 14.60 -9.13
C VAL A 35 -6.18 14.21 -10.45
N LEU A 36 -4.96 14.72 -10.70
CA LEU A 36 -4.07 14.34 -11.81
C LEU A 36 -3.20 13.17 -11.37
N THR A 37 -3.33 12.01 -12.01
CA THR A 37 -2.47 10.86 -11.74
C THR A 37 -1.20 10.93 -12.60
N CYS A 38 -0.05 10.66 -11.96
CA CYS A 38 1.27 10.68 -12.58
C CYS A 38 2.02 9.38 -12.24
N SER A 39 2.72 8.83 -13.19
CA SER A 39 3.56 7.65 -13.04
C SER A 39 4.95 7.92 -13.58
N ILE A 40 5.99 7.49 -12.87
CA ILE A 40 7.36 7.58 -13.40
C ILE A 40 7.47 6.72 -14.66
N ARG A 41 7.05 5.44 -14.57
CA ARG A 41 7.12 4.47 -15.67
C ARG A 41 5.74 4.15 -16.20
N THR A 42 5.68 3.71 -17.43
CA THR A 42 4.46 3.13 -18.01
C THR A 42 4.25 1.74 -17.43
N THR A 43 3.05 1.50 -16.92
CA THR A 43 2.66 0.22 -16.32
C THR A 43 2.48 -0.84 -17.40
N GLY A 44 2.96 -2.05 -17.13
CA GLY A 44 2.83 -3.19 -18.03
C GLY A 44 1.38 -3.67 -18.17
N ALA A 45 1.10 -4.34 -19.30
CA ALA A 45 -0.24 -4.82 -19.63
C ALA A 45 -0.78 -5.84 -18.62
N GLU A 46 0.10 -6.58 -17.95
CA GLU A 46 -0.23 -7.56 -16.90
C GLU A 46 -0.92 -6.96 -15.69
N HIS A 47 -0.83 -5.66 -15.50
CA HIS A 47 -1.48 -4.92 -14.42
C HIS A 47 -2.82 -4.30 -14.83
N LEU A 48 -3.18 -4.33 -16.12
CA LEU A 48 -4.40 -3.73 -16.64
C LEU A 48 -5.56 -4.74 -16.66
N VAL A 49 -5.80 -5.36 -15.53
CA VAL A 49 -6.71 -6.52 -15.38
C VAL A 49 -8.20 -6.16 -15.48
N GLY A 50 -8.59 -4.89 -15.36
CA GLY A 50 -9.98 -4.46 -15.40
C GLY A 50 -10.20 -3.17 -16.20
N PRO A 51 -11.47 -2.77 -16.44
CA PRO A 51 -11.79 -1.54 -17.13
C PRO A 51 -11.29 -0.30 -16.35
N GLU A 52 -11.40 -0.30 -15.03
CA GLU A 52 -10.93 0.78 -14.15
C GLU A 52 -9.43 1.03 -14.32
N GLN A 53 -8.61 -0.04 -14.35
CA GLN A 53 -7.16 0.09 -14.55
C GLN A 53 -6.81 0.60 -15.94
N ARG A 54 -7.55 0.19 -16.98
CA ARG A 54 -7.34 0.68 -18.35
C ARG A 54 -7.68 2.16 -18.48
N GLU A 55 -8.77 2.61 -17.87
CA GLU A 55 -9.18 4.01 -17.85
C GLU A 55 -8.17 4.89 -17.09
N GLU A 56 -7.76 4.45 -15.89
CA GLU A 56 -6.72 5.16 -15.12
C GLU A 56 -5.39 5.21 -15.87
N HIS A 57 -4.99 4.12 -16.52
CA HIS A 57 -3.77 4.09 -17.32
C HIS A 57 -3.82 5.08 -18.49
N ALA A 58 -4.98 5.23 -19.15
CA ALA A 58 -5.13 6.14 -20.28
C ALA A 58 -5.01 7.61 -19.86
N ARG A 59 -5.53 7.99 -18.68
CA ARG A 59 -5.50 9.38 -18.16
C ARG A 59 -4.23 9.73 -17.38
N THR A 60 -3.42 8.74 -17.01
CA THR A 60 -2.21 8.97 -16.20
C THR A 60 -1.08 9.58 -17.02
N PHE A 61 -0.47 10.65 -16.52
CA PHE A 61 0.72 11.24 -17.12
C PHE A 61 1.97 10.38 -16.87
N LYS A 62 2.68 9.97 -17.92
CA LYS A 62 3.88 9.13 -17.85
C LYS A 62 5.12 10.00 -17.97
N VAL A 63 5.85 10.14 -16.86
CA VAL A 63 7.00 11.07 -16.75
C VAL A 63 8.13 10.68 -17.68
N LEU A 64 8.55 9.40 -17.68
CA LEU A 64 9.65 8.93 -18.53
C LEU A 64 9.32 9.01 -20.02
N ASP A 65 8.07 8.83 -20.43
CA ASP A 65 7.67 8.98 -21.83
C ASP A 65 7.77 10.45 -22.26
N ALA A 66 7.39 11.38 -21.38
CA ALA A 66 7.57 12.80 -21.63
C ALA A 66 9.05 13.21 -21.65
N VAL A 67 9.90 12.65 -20.77
CA VAL A 67 11.35 12.89 -20.71
C VAL A 67 12.05 12.43 -21.98
N ARG A 68 11.59 11.35 -22.62
CA ARG A 68 12.16 10.85 -23.89
C ARG A 68 12.02 11.83 -25.05
N ASN A 69 11.15 12.83 -24.95
CA ASN A 69 11.04 13.89 -25.92
C ASN A 69 12.03 15.03 -25.56
N PRO A 70 13.13 15.23 -26.33
CA PRO A 70 14.15 16.22 -26.00
C PRO A 70 13.62 17.66 -25.96
N ALA A 71 12.67 18.00 -26.85
CA ALA A 71 12.09 19.33 -26.88
C ALA A 71 11.30 19.63 -25.61
N THR A 72 10.51 18.67 -25.11
CA THR A 72 9.77 18.77 -23.86
C THR A 72 10.72 18.94 -22.68
N THR A 73 11.75 18.12 -22.62
CA THR A 73 12.75 18.16 -21.54
C THR A 73 13.52 19.47 -21.53
N LEU A 74 14.04 19.92 -22.69
CA LEU A 74 14.75 21.20 -22.80
C LEU A 74 13.86 22.38 -22.42
N LYS A 75 12.61 22.43 -22.90
CA LYS A 75 11.65 23.50 -22.58
C LYS A 75 11.35 23.53 -21.07
N ALA A 76 11.14 22.37 -20.45
CA ALA A 76 10.88 22.27 -19.02
C ALA A 76 12.06 22.77 -18.19
N HIS A 77 13.28 22.31 -18.48
CA HIS A 77 14.47 22.74 -17.76
C HIS A 77 14.82 24.20 -18.02
N TRP A 78 14.64 24.70 -19.24
CA TRP A 78 14.79 26.13 -19.54
C TRP A 78 13.86 27.01 -18.70
N ARG A 79 12.62 26.59 -18.48
CA ARG A 79 11.68 27.27 -17.58
C ARG A 79 12.24 27.39 -16.17
N TRP A 80 12.78 26.32 -15.61
CA TRP A 80 13.28 26.30 -14.23
C TRP A 80 14.65 27.01 -14.09
N MET A 81 15.47 27.01 -15.11
CA MET A 81 16.72 27.78 -15.11
C MET A 81 16.50 29.33 -15.00
N LYS A 82 15.29 29.81 -15.28
CA LYS A 82 14.91 31.20 -15.00
C LYS A 82 14.82 31.51 -13.50
N THR A 83 14.79 30.49 -12.63
CA THR A 83 14.90 30.63 -11.18
C THR A 83 16.19 29.95 -10.68
N PRO A 84 17.37 30.51 -10.95
CA PRO A 84 18.65 29.81 -10.82
C PRO A 84 18.94 29.35 -9.39
N ARG A 85 18.50 30.09 -8.37
CA ARG A 85 18.69 29.72 -6.97
C ARG A 85 18.00 28.39 -6.65
N ARG A 86 16.74 28.20 -7.08
CA ARG A 86 16.00 26.95 -6.87
C ARG A 86 16.59 25.81 -7.71
N TYR A 87 16.95 26.09 -8.94
CA TYR A 87 17.53 25.10 -9.83
C TYR A 87 18.85 24.53 -9.27
N LEU A 88 19.76 25.43 -8.83
CA LEU A 88 21.03 25.04 -8.22
C LEU A 88 20.83 24.34 -6.86
N SER A 89 19.83 24.78 -6.07
CA SER A 89 19.47 24.11 -4.81
C SER A 89 19.00 22.70 -5.06
N ALA A 90 18.14 22.46 -6.07
CA ALA A 90 17.67 21.13 -6.44
C ALA A 90 18.80 20.22 -6.94
N LEU A 91 19.73 20.74 -7.74
CA LEU A 91 20.95 20.02 -8.16
C LEU A 91 21.82 19.64 -6.95
N GLY A 92 22.06 20.60 -6.06
CA GLY A 92 22.81 20.38 -4.81
C GLY A 92 22.12 19.35 -3.91
N MET A 93 20.79 19.39 -3.83
CA MET A 93 19.99 18.40 -3.09
C MET A 93 20.14 17.03 -3.72
N ALA A 94 19.95 16.88 -5.03
CA ALA A 94 20.10 15.60 -5.70
C ALA A 94 21.49 14.99 -5.45
N TRP A 95 22.52 15.82 -5.45
CA TRP A 95 23.88 15.36 -5.16
C TRP A 95 24.07 14.90 -3.71
N ARG A 96 23.58 15.69 -2.74
CA ARG A 96 23.75 15.38 -1.30
C ARG A 96 22.91 14.20 -0.84
N THR A 97 21.71 14.02 -1.42
CA THR A 97 20.79 12.93 -1.06
C THR A 97 21.02 11.67 -1.87
N ALA A 98 21.97 11.66 -2.81
CA ALA A 98 22.30 10.48 -3.58
C ALA A 98 22.85 9.37 -2.69
N PRO A 99 22.44 8.11 -2.92
CA PRO A 99 23.10 6.97 -2.34
C PRO A 99 24.61 6.95 -2.64
N LYS A 100 25.39 6.33 -1.77
CA LYS A 100 26.85 6.23 -1.95
C LYS A 100 27.22 5.57 -3.28
N GLY A 101 28.26 6.10 -3.91
CA GLY A 101 28.81 5.60 -5.17
C GLY A 101 28.32 6.33 -6.43
N ILE A 102 29.03 6.09 -7.55
CA ILE A 102 28.78 6.77 -8.83
C ILE A 102 27.37 6.46 -9.34
N LYS A 103 26.94 5.21 -9.25
CA LYS A 103 25.61 4.76 -9.70
C LYS A 103 24.47 5.55 -9.02
N GLY A 104 24.53 5.72 -7.70
CA GLY A 104 23.53 6.49 -6.95
C GLY A 104 23.47 7.96 -7.39
N ARG A 105 24.62 8.59 -7.62
CA ARG A 105 24.71 9.98 -8.11
C ARG A 105 24.12 10.13 -9.52
N VAL A 106 24.43 9.20 -10.42
CA VAL A 106 23.86 9.19 -11.78
C VAL A 106 22.34 9.07 -11.75
N TYR A 107 21.81 8.15 -10.94
CA TYR A 107 20.35 8.03 -10.79
C TYR A 107 19.71 9.32 -10.25
N ASN A 108 20.29 9.95 -9.25
CA ASN A 108 19.74 11.19 -8.72
C ASN A 108 19.81 12.36 -9.73
N LEU A 109 20.79 12.38 -10.64
CA LEU A 109 20.81 13.32 -11.76
C LEU A 109 19.71 13.00 -12.78
N ILE A 110 19.40 11.74 -13.02
CA ILE A 110 18.24 11.34 -13.84
C ILE A 110 16.94 11.82 -13.16
N TYR A 111 16.81 11.67 -11.85
CA TYR A 111 15.64 12.14 -11.10
C TYR A 111 15.44 13.67 -11.16
N ILE A 112 16.52 14.46 -11.31
CA ILE A 112 16.38 15.90 -11.59
C ILE A 112 15.73 16.13 -12.96
N VAL A 113 16.11 15.34 -13.98
CA VAL A 113 15.52 15.48 -15.32
C VAL A 113 14.02 15.14 -15.27
N GLU A 114 13.66 14.06 -14.60
CA GLU A 114 12.26 13.66 -14.37
C GLU A 114 11.49 14.73 -13.59
N ALA A 115 12.10 15.28 -12.52
CA ALA A 115 11.50 16.31 -11.69
C ALA A 115 11.25 17.61 -12.45
N GLY A 116 12.17 18.02 -13.33
CA GLY A 116 12.01 19.21 -14.16
C GLY A 116 10.80 19.11 -15.09
N VAL A 117 10.64 17.98 -15.77
CA VAL A 117 9.51 17.72 -16.67
C VAL A 117 8.19 17.62 -15.90
N LEU A 118 8.18 16.86 -14.78
CA LEU A 118 6.99 16.72 -13.95
C LEU A 118 6.57 18.09 -13.38
N ALA A 119 7.48 18.84 -12.79
CA ALA A 119 7.20 20.17 -12.24
C ALA A 119 6.61 21.13 -13.27
N ALA A 120 7.10 21.10 -14.52
CA ALA A 120 6.54 21.91 -15.61
C ALA A 120 5.10 21.51 -15.93
N LYS A 121 4.83 20.19 -16.06
CA LYS A 121 3.48 19.66 -16.28
C LYS A 121 2.53 20.07 -15.15
N LEU A 122 2.94 19.89 -13.88
CA LEU A 122 2.10 20.24 -12.73
C LEU A 122 1.77 21.73 -12.66
N ALA A 123 2.74 22.58 -13.02
CA ALA A 123 2.51 24.03 -13.08
C ALA A 123 1.57 24.43 -14.22
N ASP A 124 1.66 23.77 -15.39
CA ASP A 124 0.76 24.02 -16.53
C ASP A 124 -0.67 23.57 -16.22
N GLU A 125 -0.83 22.53 -15.40
CA GLU A 125 -2.14 22.01 -14.94
C GLU A 125 -2.72 22.78 -13.74
N GLY A 126 -1.99 23.72 -13.15
CA GLY A 126 -2.43 24.45 -11.97
C GLY A 126 -2.52 23.59 -10.70
N VAL A 127 -1.70 22.54 -10.60
CA VAL A 127 -1.63 21.69 -9.40
C VAL A 127 -1.07 22.48 -8.22
N THR A 128 -1.70 22.36 -7.06
CA THR A 128 -1.33 23.08 -5.84
C THR A 128 -0.72 22.18 -4.76
N HIS A 129 -0.89 20.87 -4.88
CA HIS A 129 -0.31 19.87 -3.98
C HIS A 129 0.10 18.61 -4.73
N LEU A 130 1.31 18.10 -4.47
CA LEU A 130 1.80 16.83 -4.99
C LEU A 130 1.82 15.79 -3.86
N HIS A 131 1.08 14.69 -4.01
CA HIS A 131 1.13 13.56 -3.07
C HIS A 131 1.79 12.36 -3.73
N ASN A 132 2.78 11.76 -3.06
CA ASN A 132 3.49 10.58 -3.57
C ASN A 132 3.17 9.35 -2.73
N HIS A 133 2.96 8.20 -3.37
CA HIS A 133 2.93 6.92 -2.67
C HIS A 133 4.24 6.16 -2.84
N ILE A 134 4.64 5.46 -1.76
CA ILE A 134 5.88 4.65 -1.68
C ILE A 134 7.14 5.52 -1.66
N ALA A 135 7.79 5.62 -0.51
CA ALA A 135 8.91 6.54 -0.23
C ALA A 135 10.25 6.15 -0.91
N LYS A 136 10.21 5.53 -2.10
CA LYS A 136 11.39 5.12 -2.91
C LYS A 136 11.77 6.20 -3.93
N ALA A 137 12.14 5.78 -5.15
CA ALA A 137 12.61 6.66 -6.24
C ALA A 137 11.61 7.76 -6.61
N SER A 138 10.32 7.43 -6.79
CA SER A 138 9.28 8.42 -7.10
C SER A 138 9.17 9.52 -6.04
N CYS A 139 9.35 9.17 -4.77
CA CYS A 139 9.35 10.13 -3.68
C CYS A 139 10.61 11.04 -3.71
N THR A 140 11.74 10.54 -4.21
CA THR A 140 12.91 11.40 -4.47
C THR A 140 12.60 12.41 -5.58
N VAL A 141 11.92 11.98 -6.64
CA VAL A 141 11.45 12.90 -7.69
C VAL A 141 10.46 13.91 -7.11
N ALA A 142 9.49 13.51 -6.28
CA ALA A 142 8.56 14.44 -5.62
C ALA A 142 9.28 15.49 -4.76
N MET A 143 10.28 15.06 -3.97
CA MET A 143 11.11 15.96 -3.17
C MET A 143 11.85 16.99 -4.05
N LEU A 144 12.41 16.55 -5.18
CA LEU A 144 13.10 17.42 -6.13
C LEU A 144 12.13 18.36 -6.87
N VAL A 145 10.90 17.90 -7.18
CA VAL A 145 9.83 18.77 -7.70
C VAL A 145 9.52 19.90 -6.72
N GLY A 146 9.36 19.57 -5.44
CA GLY A 146 9.11 20.57 -4.40
C GLY A 146 10.21 21.61 -4.30
N GLU A 147 11.48 21.20 -4.32
CA GLU A 147 12.62 22.11 -4.28
C GLU A 147 12.70 23.00 -5.53
N LEU A 148 12.48 22.40 -6.69
CA LEU A 148 12.60 23.08 -7.98
C LEU A 148 11.49 24.13 -8.19
N SER A 149 10.25 23.76 -7.93
CA SER A 149 9.07 24.58 -8.24
C SER A 149 8.51 25.34 -7.04
N GLY A 150 8.80 24.91 -5.80
CA GLY A 150 8.18 25.41 -4.58
C GLY A 150 6.78 24.83 -4.34
N LEU A 151 6.38 23.82 -5.13
CA LEU A 151 5.12 23.13 -4.93
C LEU A 151 5.13 22.38 -3.60
N ARG A 152 4.07 22.52 -2.80
CA ARG A 152 3.90 21.73 -1.58
C ARG A 152 3.73 20.28 -1.95
N TRP A 153 4.34 19.40 -1.15
CA TRP A 153 4.25 17.98 -1.38
C TRP A 153 4.20 17.19 -0.08
N SER A 154 3.62 16.03 -0.15
CA SER A 154 3.53 15.04 0.93
C SER A 154 3.72 13.63 0.38
N PHE A 155 3.85 12.65 1.25
CA PHE A 155 3.92 11.26 0.79
C PHE A 155 3.35 10.30 1.82
N THR A 156 2.91 9.13 1.31
CA THR A 156 2.52 7.99 2.13
C THR A 156 3.65 6.96 2.18
N ILE A 157 4.01 6.55 3.40
CA ILE A 157 4.99 5.51 3.66
C ILE A 157 4.28 4.22 4.07
N HIS A 158 4.57 3.09 3.39
CA HIS A 158 3.79 1.88 3.48
C HIS A 158 4.50 0.72 4.18
N GLY A 159 5.51 0.17 3.57
CA GLY A 159 5.94 -1.17 3.90
C GLY A 159 7.34 -1.29 4.47
N PRO A 160 7.66 -2.47 4.97
CA PRO A 160 8.94 -2.77 5.59
C PRO A 160 10.11 -2.67 4.61
N ASP A 161 9.87 -2.82 3.32
CA ASP A 161 10.90 -2.75 2.28
C ASP A 161 11.62 -1.39 2.21
N ILE A 162 10.98 -0.32 2.69
CA ILE A 162 11.60 0.99 2.84
C ILE A 162 12.52 1.02 4.06
N PHE A 163 12.10 0.39 5.14
CA PHE A 163 12.86 0.34 6.39
C PHE A 163 14.03 -0.65 6.36
N PHE A 164 14.13 -1.50 5.33
CA PHE A 164 15.35 -2.29 5.09
C PHE A 164 16.51 -1.45 4.54
N GLU A 165 16.22 -0.33 3.84
CA GLU A 165 17.23 0.55 3.26
C GLU A 165 16.91 2.04 3.52
N PRO A 166 16.66 2.46 4.79
CA PRO A 166 16.16 3.79 5.11
C PRO A 166 17.14 4.89 4.69
N HIS A 167 18.43 4.64 4.83
CA HIS A 167 19.50 5.57 4.45
C HIS A 167 19.68 5.64 2.93
N HIS A 168 19.43 4.56 2.22
CA HIS A 168 19.45 4.57 0.75
C HIS A 168 18.35 5.46 0.20
N TRP A 169 17.15 5.35 0.78
CA TRP A 169 15.98 6.13 0.35
C TRP A 169 15.91 7.52 0.95
N ARG A 170 16.83 7.89 1.86
CA ARG A 170 16.87 9.18 2.55
C ARG A 170 15.51 9.59 3.07
N ILE A 171 14.88 8.69 3.84
CA ILE A 171 13.57 8.95 4.45
C ILE A 171 13.63 10.09 5.47
N ASP A 172 14.78 10.32 6.08
CA ASP A 172 15.13 11.47 6.92
C ASP A 172 14.89 12.80 6.18
N GLU A 173 15.55 12.99 5.03
CA GLU A 173 15.42 14.21 4.22
C GLU A 173 14.01 14.37 3.64
N LYS A 174 13.38 13.28 3.24
CA LYS A 174 12.01 13.29 2.75
C LYS A 174 11.03 13.75 3.82
N ALA A 175 11.12 13.20 5.03
CA ALA A 175 10.29 13.61 6.17
C ALA A 175 10.54 15.08 6.56
N ALA A 176 11.81 15.52 6.56
CA ALA A 176 12.15 16.89 6.88
C ALA A 176 11.52 17.91 5.91
N ARG A 177 11.45 17.59 4.61
CA ARG A 177 11.06 18.52 3.53
C ARG A 177 9.61 18.42 3.11
N ALA A 178 8.95 17.29 3.31
CA ALA A 178 7.53 17.16 3.05
C ALA A 178 6.71 18.11 3.93
N ALA A 179 5.58 18.57 3.43
CA ALA A 179 4.62 19.32 4.23
C ALA A 179 4.09 18.44 5.37
N PHE A 180 3.71 17.21 5.07
CA PHE A 180 3.39 16.17 6.04
C PHE A 180 3.71 14.79 5.46
N VAL A 181 3.69 13.77 6.32
CA VAL A 181 3.85 12.37 5.96
C VAL A 181 2.65 11.59 6.45
N SER A 182 2.03 10.85 5.55
CA SER A 182 0.99 9.87 5.85
C SER A 182 1.67 8.53 6.19
N CYS A 183 1.49 8.05 7.42
CA CYS A 183 1.95 6.75 7.89
C CYS A 183 0.75 5.81 7.96
N ILE A 184 0.84 4.63 7.35
CA ILE A 184 -0.30 3.70 7.28
C ILE A 184 -0.63 3.03 8.61
N SER A 185 0.22 3.17 9.63
CA SER A 185 0.07 2.59 10.96
C SER A 185 0.98 3.27 11.99
N HIS A 186 0.71 3.08 13.27
CA HIS A 186 1.59 3.53 14.35
C HIS A 186 2.96 2.84 14.28
N PHE A 187 3.01 1.56 13.91
CA PHE A 187 4.27 0.88 13.65
C PHE A 187 5.07 1.61 12.56
N CYS A 188 4.45 1.90 11.42
CA CYS A 188 5.11 2.61 10.33
C CYS A 188 5.61 3.99 10.77
N ARG A 189 4.78 4.74 11.53
CA ARG A 189 5.15 6.03 12.11
C ARG A 189 6.35 5.90 13.05
N SER A 190 6.34 4.92 13.96
CA SER A 190 7.44 4.70 14.90
C SER A 190 8.75 4.36 14.18
N GLN A 191 8.69 3.55 13.13
CA GLN A 191 9.86 3.25 12.31
C GLN A 191 10.42 4.51 11.64
N LEU A 192 9.57 5.38 11.11
CA LEU A 192 10.02 6.65 10.53
C LEU A 192 10.62 7.58 11.58
N MET A 193 10.08 7.60 12.80
CA MET A 193 10.61 8.39 13.92
C MET A 193 12.04 7.98 14.32
N CYS A 194 12.45 6.73 14.07
CA CYS A 194 13.82 6.28 14.29
C CYS A 194 14.85 7.00 13.39
N PHE A 195 14.42 7.55 12.26
CA PHE A 195 15.29 8.16 11.26
C PHE A 195 15.02 9.66 11.08
N ALA A 196 13.81 10.13 11.36
CA ALA A 196 13.45 11.54 11.26
C ALA A 196 13.78 12.28 12.56
N GLU A 197 14.33 13.50 12.44
CA GLU A 197 14.58 14.36 13.60
C GLU A 197 13.27 14.70 14.34
N ALA A 198 13.32 14.78 15.68
CA ALA A 198 12.16 14.99 16.54
C ALA A 198 11.34 16.25 16.19
N GLN A 199 12.00 17.30 15.72
CA GLN A 199 11.32 18.53 15.28
C GLN A 199 10.32 18.30 14.12
N HIS A 200 10.42 17.18 13.38
CA HIS A 200 9.55 16.83 12.26
C HIS A 200 8.44 15.84 12.63
N TRP A 201 8.41 15.31 13.85
CA TRP A 201 7.43 14.28 14.26
C TRP A 201 5.98 14.76 14.24
N HIS A 202 5.76 16.06 14.49
CA HIS A 202 4.43 16.67 14.44
C HIS A 202 3.77 16.61 13.04
N LYS A 203 4.55 16.33 11.98
CA LYS A 203 4.06 16.18 10.60
C LYS A 203 3.73 14.73 10.22
N LEU A 204 3.94 13.77 11.11
CA LEU A 204 3.73 12.35 10.86
C LEU A 204 2.32 11.96 11.31
N HIS A 205 1.39 11.87 10.36
CA HIS A 205 -0.01 11.58 10.63
C HIS A 205 -0.36 10.14 10.25
N ILE A 206 -1.25 9.51 11.03
CA ILE A 206 -1.78 8.21 10.66
C ILE A 206 -2.90 8.39 9.64
N VAL A 207 -2.72 7.78 8.46
CA VAL A 207 -3.75 7.65 7.41
C VAL A 207 -3.69 6.21 6.92
N HIS A 208 -4.72 5.42 7.22
CA HIS A 208 -4.71 4.01 6.87
C HIS A 208 -4.96 3.80 5.37
N CYS A 209 -4.38 2.74 4.80
CA CYS A 209 -4.88 2.18 3.55
C CYS A 209 -6.24 1.55 3.86
N GLY A 210 -7.33 2.16 3.40
CA GLY A 210 -8.66 1.67 3.67
C GLY A 210 -9.19 0.72 2.59
N VAL A 211 -10.29 0.06 2.91
CA VAL A 211 -11.13 -0.68 1.95
C VAL A 211 -12.51 -0.05 1.89
N ASP A 212 -13.27 -0.37 0.86
CA ASP A 212 -14.70 -0.06 0.81
C ASP A 212 -15.48 -1.26 1.34
N PRO A 213 -16.00 -1.22 2.59
CA PRO A 213 -16.68 -2.37 3.18
C PRO A 213 -17.97 -2.78 2.45
N SER A 214 -18.56 -1.88 1.65
CA SER A 214 -19.79 -2.16 0.90
C SER A 214 -19.57 -3.13 -0.26
N ARG A 215 -18.34 -3.24 -0.76
CA ARG A 215 -17.96 -4.20 -1.82
C ARG A 215 -17.91 -5.65 -1.32
N TYR A 216 -17.94 -5.86 0.00
CA TYR A 216 -17.77 -7.16 0.63
C TYR A 216 -19.03 -7.55 1.38
N ALA A 217 -19.84 -8.40 0.76
CA ALA A 217 -21.08 -8.89 1.38
C ALA A 217 -20.75 -9.85 2.54
N PRO A 218 -21.24 -9.60 3.75
CA PRO A 218 -21.06 -10.51 4.85
C PRO A 218 -21.85 -11.80 4.62
N LYS A 219 -21.21 -12.95 4.85
CA LYS A 219 -21.93 -14.23 4.95
C LYS A 219 -22.08 -14.60 6.42
N PRO A 220 -23.30 -14.74 6.93
CA PRO A 220 -23.54 -14.87 8.36
C PRO A 220 -23.13 -16.23 8.94
N VAL A 221 -23.06 -17.29 8.14
CA VAL A 221 -22.74 -18.64 8.62
C VAL A 221 -21.66 -19.27 7.73
N ARG A 222 -20.57 -19.72 8.35
CA ARG A 222 -19.42 -20.37 7.70
C ARG A 222 -19.17 -21.72 8.34
N THR A 223 -19.77 -22.76 7.77
CA THR A 223 -19.70 -24.12 8.28
C THR A 223 -18.70 -25.02 7.55
N GLY A 224 -18.13 -24.52 6.46
CA GLY A 224 -17.14 -25.25 5.67
C GLY A 224 -15.72 -25.16 6.22
N LEU A 225 -14.79 -25.81 5.52
CA LEU A 225 -13.36 -25.84 5.85
C LEU A 225 -12.50 -25.32 4.69
N ARG A 226 -12.97 -24.24 4.05
CA ARG A 226 -12.24 -23.60 2.93
C ARG A 226 -11.35 -22.48 3.46
N ALA A 227 -10.04 -22.70 3.39
CA ALA A 227 -9.04 -21.67 3.65
C ALA A 227 -8.68 -20.91 2.35
N LEU A 228 -8.42 -19.61 2.47
CA LEU A 228 -8.00 -18.75 1.37
C LEU A 228 -6.75 -17.97 1.75
N PHE A 229 -5.79 -17.94 0.84
CA PHE A 229 -4.66 -17.02 0.82
C PHE A 229 -4.78 -16.11 -0.40
N VAL A 230 -4.51 -14.83 -0.24
CA VAL A 230 -4.41 -13.87 -1.35
C VAL A 230 -3.10 -13.09 -1.22
N GLY A 231 -2.24 -13.19 -2.21
CA GLY A 231 -0.97 -12.47 -2.19
C GLY A 231 0.03 -12.93 -3.25
N ARG A 232 1.12 -12.18 -3.37
CA ARG A 232 2.21 -12.57 -4.26
C ARG A 232 2.87 -13.87 -3.76
N LEU A 233 3.09 -14.83 -4.64
CA LEU A 233 3.80 -16.07 -4.31
C LEU A 233 5.32 -15.81 -4.28
N ALA A 234 5.79 -15.30 -3.15
CA ALA A 234 7.19 -14.93 -2.90
C ALA A 234 7.56 -15.22 -1.46
N GLY A 235 8.83 -15.46 -1.16
CA GLY A 235 9.34 -15.90 0.14
C GLY A 235 8.82 -15.10 1.34
N VAL A 236 8.65 -13.78 1.19
CA VAL A 236 8.13 -12.90 2.26
C VAL A 236 6.70 -13.22 2.70
N LYS A 237 5.94 -13.98 1.89
CA LYS A 237 4.53 -14.33 2.17
C LYS A 237 4.35 -15.66 2.91
N GLY A 238 5.43 -16.43 3.12
CA GLY A 238 5.45 -17.60 3.99
C GLY A 238 4.54 -18.76 3.54
N VAL A 239 4.18 -18.87 2.25
CA VAL A 239 3.28 -19.92 1.72
C VAL A 239 3.72 -21.36 2.08
N PRO A 240 5.03 -21.68 2.18
CA PRO A 240 5.45 -23.01 2.65
C PRO A 240 4.88 -23.40 4.03
N ILE A 241 4.66 -22.42 4.92
CA ILE A 241 4.03 -22.65 6.24
C ILE A 241 2.58 -23.15 6.08
N LEU A 242 1.82 -22.58 5.12
CA LEU A 242 0.46 -23.03 4.82
C LEU A 242 0.43 -24.46 4.29
N ILE A 243 1.35 -24.79 3.37
CA ILE A 243 1.47 -26.13 2.80
C ILE A 243 1.76 -27.14 3.92
N ASP A 244 2.67 -26.80 4.82
CA ASP A 244 3.00 -27.69 5.94
C ASP A 244 1.84 -27.85 6.94
N ALA A 245 1.18 -26.75 7.30
CA ALA A 245 0.02 -26.76 8.20
C ALA A 245 -1.14 -27.61 7.62
N VAL A 246 -1.46 -27.41 6.32
CA VAL A 246 -2.50 -28.22 5.65
C VAL A 246 -2.09 -29.70 5.59
N SER A 247 -0.81 -29.99 5.29
CA SER A 247 -0.30 -31.37 5.30
C SER A 247 -0.51 -32.09 6.62
N ARG A 248 -0.25 -31.42 7.74
CA ARG A 248 -0.41 -31.97 9.10
C ARG A 248 -1.87 -32.21 9.46
N LEU A 249 -2.75 -31.33 9.00
CA LEU A 249 -4.18 -31.39 9.32
C LEU A 249 -4.98 -32.25 8.33
N ALA A 250 -4.37 -32.71 7.23
CA ALA A 250 -5.05 -33.38 6.13
C ALA A 250 -5.79 -34.68 6.54
N THR A 251 -5.27 -35.43 7.52
CA THR A 251 -5.88 -36.68 8.00
C THR A 251 -7.04 -36.36 8.94
N THR A 252 -6.89 -35.37 9.81
CA THR A 252 -7.93 -34.98 10.79
C THR A 252 -9.10 -34.25 10.14
N TYR A 253 -8.79 -33.44 9.12
CA TYR A 253 -9.76 -32.62 8.38
C TYR A 253 -9.73 -32.96 6.88
N PRO A 254 -10.38 -34.09 6.48
CA PRO A 254 -10.33 -34.54 5.09
C PRO A 254 -10.97 -33.59 4.09
N ASP A 255 -11.85 -32.70 4.52
CA ASP A 255 -12.55 -31.72 3.69
C ASP A 255 -11.84 -30.34 3.66
N LEU A 256 -10.70 -30.20 4.37
CA LEU A 256 -9.93 -28.97 4.35
C LEU A 256 -9.36 -28.71 2.94
N THR A 257 -9.67 -27.55 2.39
CA THR A 257 -9.10 -27.05 1.12
C THR A 257 -8.42 -25.70 1.33
N LEU A 258 -7.31 -25.50 0.64
CA LEU A 258 -6.58 -24.22 0.61
C LEU A 258 -6.57 -23.70 -0.82
N ARG A 259 -7.07 -22.49 -1.01
CA ARG A 259 -7.05 -21.79 -2.30
C ARG A 259 -6.01 -20.69 -2.24
N LEU A 260 -5.10 -20.65 -3.22
CA LEU A 260 -4.01 -19.69 -3.32
C LEU A 260 -4.27 -18.74 -4.50
N VAL A 261 -4.66 -17.51 -4.20
CA VAL A 261 -4.85 -16.45 -5.19
C VAL A 261 -3.59 -15.61 -5.28
N GLY A 262 -3.09 -15.45 -6.49
CA GLY A 262 -1.90 -14.69 -6.82
C GLY A 262 -0.89 -15.49 -7.62
N ASP A 263 0.20 -14.85 -7.97
CA ASP A 263 1.31 -15.43 -8.71
C ASP A 263 2.64 -14.86 -8.20
N GLY A 264 3.76 -15.43 -8.64
CA GLY A 264 5.06 -14.92 -8.22
C GLY A 264 6.21 -15.89 -8.51
N PRO A 265 7.44 -15.48 -8.18
CA PRO A 265 8.64 -16.24 -8.53
C PRO A 265 8.66 -17.65 -7.90
N ASP A 266 7.99 -17.88 -6.78
CA ASP A 266 8.05 -19.13 -6.03
C ASP A 266 6.97 -20.14 -6.49
N ARG A 267 6.04 -19.75 -7.38
CA ARG A 267 4.88 -20.57 -7.77
C ARG A 267 5.28 -22.00 -8.18
N LYS A 268 6.24 -22.14 -9.10
CA LYS A 268 6.66 -23.46 -9.59
C LYS A 268 7.23 -24.35 -8.47
N ALA A 269 7.99 -23.77 -7.55
CA ALA A 269 8.56 -24.51 -6.42
C ALA A 269 7.46 -24.95 -5.43
N LEU A 270 6.47 -24.08 -5.20
CA LEU A 270 5.33 -24.37 -4.33
C LEU A 270 4.43 -25.48 -4.93
N GLU A 271 4.15 -25.42 -6.23
CA GLU A 271 3.40 -26.47 -6.94
C GLU A 271 4.12 -27.83 -6.87
N ALA A 272 5.45 -27.84 -7.03
CA ALA A 272 6.26 -29.04 -6.89
C ALA A 272 6.22 -29.62 -5.46
N GLU A 273 6.25 -28.75 -4.43
CA GLU A 273 6.16 -29.19 -3.03
C GLU A 273 4.78 -29.77 -2.70
N VAL A 274 3.71 -29.16 -3.21
CA VAL A 274 2.33 -29.65 -3.09
C VAL A 274 2.20 -31.03 -3.73
N ALA A 275 2.76 -31.23 -4.94
CA ALA A 275 2.75 -32.51 -5.63
C ALA A 275 3.56 -33.59 -4.88
N LYS A 276 4.74 -33.24 -4.37
CA LYS A 276 5.57 -34.14 -3.57
C LYS A 276 4.85 -34.66 -2.31
N ARG A 277 3.98 -33.84 -1.71
CA ARG A 277 3.19 -34.19 -0.52
C ARG A 277 1.85 -34.85 -0.83
N GLY A 278 1.47 -34.99 -2.10
CA GLY A 278 0.18 -35.57 -2.51
C GLY A 278 -1.01 -34.71 -2.12
N LEU A 279 -0.86 -33.37 -2.15
CA LEU A 279 -1.89 -32.40 -1.69
C LEU A 279 -2.59 -31.67 -2.87
N GLN A 280 -2.46 -32.14 -4.11
CA GLN A 280 -2.98 -31.45 -5.30
C GLN A 280 -4.50 -31.29 -5.30
N ASP A 281 -5.22 -32.23 -4.69
CA ASP A 281 -6.68 -32.17 -4.57
C ASP A 281 -7.15 -31.23 -3.45
N ARG A 282 -6.25 -30.77 -2.60
CA ARG A 282 -6.53 -29.91 -1.44
C ARG A 282 -6.01 -28.48 -1.59
N ILE A 283 -4.90 -28.29 -2.29
CA ILE A 283 -4.25 -26.99 -2.46
C ILE A 283 -4.31 -26.58 -3.94
N VAL A 284 -5.08 -25.54 -4.22
CA VAL A 284 -5.37 -25.09 -5.58
C VAL A 284 -4.76 -23.71 -5.84
N PHE A 285 -3.94 -23.60 -6.87
CA PHE A 285 -3.34 -22.35 -7.33
C PHE A 285 -4.22 -21.67 -8.38
N LEU A 286 -4.79 -20.53 -8.07
CA LEU A 286 -5.79 -19.84 -8.89
C LEU A 286 -5.20 -18.77 -9.83
N GLY A 287 -3.90 -18.44 -9.67
CA GLY A 287 -3.29 -17.35 -10.39
C GLY A 287 -3.80 -15.97 -9.97
N TYR A 288 -3.50 -14.95 -10.75
CA TYR A 288 -3.99 -13.60 -10.52
C TYR A 288 -5.50 -13.50 -10.70
N LYS A 289 -6.15 -12.74 -9.83
CA LYS A 289 -7.57 -12.42 -9.88
C LYS A 289 -7.80 -10.92 -9.74
N SER A 290 -8.85 -10.43 -10.37
CA SER A 290 -9.36 -9.07 -10.21
C SER A 290 -9.92 -8.87 -8.78
N GLN A 291 -10.14 -7.62 -8.38
CA GLN A 291 -10.75 -7.32 -7.08
C GLN A 291 -12.16 -7.94 -6.93
N ALA A 292 -12.94 -7.96 -8.00
CA ALA A 292 -14.28 -8.56 -8.00
C ALA A 292 -14.18 -10.07 -7.77
N GLU A 293 -13.28 -10.76 -8.49
CA GLU A 293 -13.06 -12.20 -8.29
C GLU A 293 -12.48 -12.52 -6.90
N VAL A 294 -11.62 -11.66 -6.33
CA VAL A 294 -11.15 -11.82 -4.94
C VAL A 294 -12.31 -11.69 -3.96
N ALA A 295 -13.24 -10.75 -4.17
CA ALA A 295 -14.43 -10.61 -3.35
C ALA A 295 -15.34 -11.87 -3.45
N GLU A 296 -15.47 -12.46 -4.62
CA GLU A 296 -16.19 -13.73 -4.84
C GLU A 296 -15.53 -14.90 -4.11
N GLU A 297 -14.19 -15.00 -4.16
CA GLU A 297 -13.44 -16.02 -3.39
C GLU A 297 -13.63 -15.83 -1.88
N LEU A 298 -13.52 -14.60 -1.38
CA LEU A 298 -13.76 -14.27 0.03
C LEU A 298 -15.19 -14.60 0.46
N ALA A 299 -16.17 -14.38 -0.42
CA ALA A 299 -17.57 -14.73 -0.17
C ALA A 299 -17.78 -16.25 0.06
N GLN A 300 -16.90 -17.11 -0.45
CA GLN A 300 -16.95 -18.55 -0.30
C GLN A 300 -15.96 -19.10 0.72
N THR A 301 -15.14 -18.24 1.33
CA THR A 301 -14.05 -18.60 2.25
C THR A 301 -14.58 -18.73 3.69
N ASP A 302 -14.10 -19.71 4.43
CA ASP A 302 -14.41 -19.92 5.85
C ASP A 302 -13.32 -19.37 6.77
N ILE A 303 -12.07 -19.41 6.34
CA ILE A 303 -10.90 -18.90 7.09
C ILE A 303 -9.93 -18.24 6.12
N PHE A 304 -9.52 -17.00 6.40
CA PHE A 304 -8.45 -16.35 5.64
C PHE A 304 -7.11 -16.55 6.34
N VAL A 305 -6.07 -16.92 5.60
CA VAL A 305 -4.77 -17.30 6.15
C VAL A 305 -3.63 -16.50 5.48
N LEU A 306 -2.76 -15.84 6.30
CA LEU A 306 -1.66 -15.03 5.79
C LEU A 306 -0.42 -15.18 6.69
N PRO A 307 0.50 -16.13 6.43
CA PRO A 307 1.67 -16.41 7.27
C PRO A 307 2.89 -15.53 6.90
N SER A 308 2.67 -14.29 6.51
CA SER A 308 3.72 -13.40 6.02
C SER A 308 4.85 -13.15 7.03
N PHE A 309 6.07 -12.98 6.53
CA PHE A 309 7.24 -12.57 7.32
C PHE A 309 7.46 -11.06 7.33
N ALA A 310 6.92 -10.35 6.34
CA ALA A 310 7.05 -8.91 6.24
C ALA A 310 5.81 -8.29 5.59
N GLU A 311 5.19 -7.35 6.31
CA GLU A 311 4.03 -6.56 5.87
C GLU A 311 4.12 -5.12 6.41
N GLY A 312 3.32 -4.22 5.84
CA GLY A 312 2.92 -2.99 6.54
C GLY A 312 1.65 -3.24 7.34
N VAL A 313 0.51 -2.91 6.72
CA VAL A 313 -0.83 -3.37 7.13
C VAL A 313 -1.48 -3.97 5.88
N PRO A 314 -1.65 -5.30 5.80
CA PRO A 314 -2.09 -5.96 4.57
C PRO A 314 -3.54 -5.61 4.21
N VAL A 315 -3.76 -5.05 3.04
CA VAL A 315 -5.09 -4.70 2.54
C VAL A 315 -5.98 -5.95 2.40
N VAL A 316 -5.39 -7.08 2.02
CA VAL A 316 -6.13 -8.36 1.89
C VAL A 316 -6.71 -8.86 3.22
N LEU A 317 -6.08 -8.52 4.37
CA LEU A 317 -6.68 -8.80 5.68
C LEU A 317 -7.90 -7.90 5.93
N MET A 318 -7.82 -6.63 5.54
CA MET A 318 -8.97 -5.72 5.63
C MET A 318 -10.13 -6.20 4.75
N GLU A 319 -9.84 -6.69 3.56
CA GLU A 319 -10.81 -7.26 2.61
C GLU A 319 -11.48 -8.54 3.18
N ALA A 320 -10.69 -9.43 3.78
CA ALA A 320 -11.21 -10.62 4.46
C ALA A 320 -12.08 -10.25 5.66
N MET A 321 -11.61 -9.36 6.52
CA MET A 321 -12.37 -8.88 7.69
C MET A 321 -13.66 -8.14 7.26
N ALA A 322 -13.60 -7.32 6.18
CA ALA A 322 -14.78 -6.69 5.60
C ALA A 322 -15.82 -7.70 5.10
N SER A 323 -15.37 -8.87 4.62
CA SER A 323 -16.23 -10.01 4.22
C SER A 323 -16.74 -10.84 5.41
N GLN A 324 -16.47 -10.43 6.64
CA GLN A 324 -16.75 -11.22 7.86
C GLN A 324 -16.02 -12.59 7.89
N VAL A 325 -14.87 -12.71 7.23
CA VAL A 325 -14.03 -13.90 7.27
C VAL A 325 -13.06 -13.78 8.45
N PRO A 326 -13.03 -14.76 9.38
CA PRO A 326 -12.02 -14.81 10.43
C PRO A 326 -10.62 -14.93 9.81
N VAL A 327 -9.65 -14.24 10.40
CA VAL A 327 -8.30 -14.21 9.89
C VAL A 327 -7.31 -14.90 10.81
N LEU A 328 -6.40 -15.68 10.23
CA LEU A 328 -5.23 -16.24 10.91
C LEU A 328 -3.98 -15.68 10.21
N THR A 329 -3.17 -14.95 10.97
CA THR A 329 -2.00 -14.28 10.40
C THR A 329 -0.85 -14.17 11.41
N THR A 330 0.26 -13.64 10.99
CA THR A 330 1.46 -13.49 11.83
C THR A 330 1.47 -12.14 12.56
N ARG A 331 2.01 -12.15 13.79
CA ARG A 331 2.18 -10.96 14.64
C ARG A 331 3.41 -10.16 14.19
N ILE A 332 3.26 -9.39 13.10
CA ILE A 332 4.34 -8.60 12.53
C ILE A 332 3.90 -7.16 12.22
N ALA A 333 4.82 -6.24 12.30
CA ALA A 333 4.66 -4.84 11.87
C ALA A 333 3.33 -4.21 12.37
N GLY A 334 2.54 -3.63 11.46
CA GLY A 334 1.24 -3.03 11.77
C GLY A 334 0.07 -4.02 11.81
N VAL A 335 0.29 -5.31 11.63
CA VAL A 335 -0.79 -6.31 11.66
C VAL A 335 -1.54 -6.33 13.00
N PRO A 336 -0.89 -6.23 14.19
CA PRO A 336 -1.59 -6.17 15.47
C PRO A 336 -2.46 -4.92 15.69
N GLU A 337 -2.28 -3.88 14.88
CA GLU A 337 -3.16 -2.70 14.91
C GLU A 337 -4.49 -2.97 14.19
N LEU A 338 -4.47 -3.84 13.17
CA LEU A 338 -5.65 -4.25 12.42
C LEU A 338 -6.36 -5.45 13.07
N VAL A 339 -5.61 -6.49 13.40
CA VAL A 339 -6.13 -7.75 13.96
C VAL A 339 -5.86 -7.79 15.46
N GLU A 340 -6.92 -7.79 16.25
CA GLU A 340 -6.87 -8.00 17.69
C GLU A 340 -6.93 -9.50 17.98
N ASP A 341 -5.84 -10.02 18.60
CA ASP A 341 -5.67 -11.44 18.87
C ASP A 341 -6.77 -11.96 19.82
N ASP A 342 -7.36 -13.11 19.51
CA ASP A 342 -8.48 -13.72 20.23
C ASP A 342 -9.79 -12.89 20.24
N VAL A 343 -9.87 -11.82 19.44
CA VAL A 343 -11.07 -10.98 19.32
C VAL A 343 -11.55 -10.89 17.87
N SER A 344 -10.68 -10.43 16.97
CA SER A 344 -11.02 -10.26 15.55
C SER A 344 -10.23 -11.18 14.61
N GLY A 345 -9.46 -12.11 15.17
CA GLY A 345 -8.65 -13.10 14.48
C GLY A 345 -7.59 -13.72 15.38
N ARG A 346 -6.70 -14.52 14.79
CA ARG A 346 -5.56 -15.14 15.49
C ARG A 346 -4.24 -14.59 14.98
N LEU A 347 -3.37 -14.25 15.92
CA LEU A 347 -2.01 -13.80 15.65
C LEU A 347 -1.00 -14.83 16.20
N VAL A 348 -0.16 -15.36 15.32
CA VAL A 348 0.90 -16.32 15.68
C VAL A 348 2.30 -15.73 15.42
N PRO A 349 3.35 -16.26 16.05
CA PRO A 349 4.73 -15.86 15.73
C PRO A 349 5.06 -16.15 14.26
N PRO A 350 5.77 -15.24 13.55
CA PRO A 350 6.18 -15.50 12.18
C PRO A 350 7.19 -16.64 12.11
N GLY A 351 7.00 -17.57 11.16
CA GLY A 351 7.87 -18.71 10.97
C GLY A 351 7.54 -19.93 11.85
N ASP A 352 6.66 -19.80 12.82
CA ASP A 352 6.27 -20.90 13.70
C ASP A 352 5.14 -21.72 13.06
N VAL A 353 5.52 -22.83 12.41
CA VAL A 353 4.59 -23.74 11.74
C VAL A 353 3.68 -24.45 12.74
N ASP A 354 4.19 -24.82 13.93
CA ASP A 354 3.43 -25.54 14.95
C ASP A 354 2.32 -24.63 15.51
N ALA A 355 2.67 -23.39 15.86
CA ALA A 355 1.69 -22.39 16.30
C ALA A 355 0.65 -22.09 15.22
N PHE A 356 1.07 -22.00 13.95
CA PHE A 356 0.16 -21.74 12.83
C PHE A 356 -0.81 -22.90 12.61
N ALA A 357 -0.31 -24.15 12.58
CA ALA A 357 -1.13 -25.33 12.41
C ALA A 357 -2.14 -25.50 13.56
N LYS A 358 -1.70 -25.30 14.80
CA LYS A 358 -2.59 -25.36 15.99
C LYS A 358 -3.66 -24.26 15.96
N ALA A 359 -3.31 -23.03 15.57
CA ALA A 359 -4.27 -21.95 15.46
C ALA A 359 -5.29 -22.20 14.33
N LEU A 360 -4.83 -22.77 13.21
CA LEU A 360 -5.70 -23.19 12.12
C LEU A 360 -6.67 -24.29 12.58
N GLU A 361 -6.18 -25.29 13.31
CA GLU A 361 -6.99 -26.39 13.87
C GLU A 361 -8.10 -25.86 14.79
N VAL A 362 -7.80 -24.91 15.67
CA VAL A 362 -8.81 -24.27 16.53
C VAL A 362 -9.90 -23.61 15.69
N LEU A 363 -9.52 -22.88 14.65
CA LEU A 363 -10.51 -22.25 13.77
C LEU A 363 -11.28 -23.25 12.91
N LEU A 364 -10.70 -24.40 12.56
CA LEU A 364 -11.41 -25.46 11.83
C LEU A 364 -12.46 -26.17 12.70
N SER A 365 -12.16 -26.39 13.99
CA SER A 365 -13.02 -27.11 14.90
C SER A 365 -14.18 -26.30 15.51
N ASP A 366 -14.07 -24.95 15.51
CA ASP A 366 -15.03 -24.07 16.19
C ASP A 366 -15.67 -23.06 15.22
N ALA A 367 -16.89 -23.36 14.78
CA ALA A 367 -17.66 -22.50 13.86
C ALA A 367 -18.15 -21.21 14.54
N ASP A 368 -18.49 -21.26 15.82
CA ASP A 368 -18.99 -20.12 16.58
C ASP A 368 -17.86 -19.12 16.80
N LEU A 369 -16.65 -19.61 17.08
CA LEU A 369 -15.45 -18.77 17.16
C LEU A 369 -15.16 -18.08 15.82
N ARG A 370 -15.27 -18.81 14.68
CA ARG A 370 -15.11 -18.21 13.35
C ARG A 370 -16.11 -17.09 13.13
N GLN A 371 -17.37 -17.30 13.53
CA GLN A 371 -18.42 -16.29 13.40
C GLN A 371 -18.15 -15.07 14.27
N ALA A 372 -17.75 -15.26 15.51
CA ALA A 372 -17.43 -14.19 16.46
C ALA A 372 -16.26 -13.33 15.94
N TYR A 373 -15.16 -13.96 15.51
CA TYR A 373 -14.00 -13.24 14.96
C TYR A 373 -14.33 -12.49 13.66
N GLY A 374 -15.11 -13.12 12.79
CA GLY A 374 -15.56 -12.47 11.55
C GLY A 374 -16.40 -11.23 11.82
N ALA A 375 -17.33 -11.30 12.76
CA ALA A 375 -18.18 -10.17 13.15
C ALA A 375 -17.37 -9.02 13.75
N ALA A 376 -16.48 -9.31 14.70
CA ALA A 376 -15.60 -8.34 15.33
C ALA A 376 -14.62 -7.71 14.31
N GLY A 377 -14.06 -8.54 13.42
CA GLY A 377 -13.18 -8.09 12.35
C GLY A 377 -13.85 -7.09 11.39
N ARG A 378 -15.09 -7.39 10.97
CA ARG A 378 -15.85 -6.47 10.13
C ARG A 378 -16.17 -5.16 10.86
N ALA A 379 -16.60 -5.22 12.12
CA ALA A 379 -16.86 -4.02 12.90
C ALA A 379 -15.64 -3.11 12.98
N LYS A 380 -14.45 -3.69 13.23
CA LYS A 380 -13.20 -2.95 13.26
C LYS A 380 -12.87 -2.28 11.91
N VAL A 381 -12.98 -3.01 10.81
CA VAL A 381 -12.69 -2.45 9.47
C VAL A 381 -13.64 -1.33 9.10
N VAL A 382 -14.95 -1.51 9.33
CA VAL A 382 -15.96 -0.47 9.06
C VAL A 382 -15.70 0.79 9.87
N THR A 383 -15.24 0.65 11.12
CA THR A 383 -15.00 1.80 12.00
C THR A 383 -13.64 2.46 11.75
N GLU A 384 -12.60 1.68 11.41
CA GLU A 384 -11.22 2.16 11.47
C GLU A 384 -10.49 2.19 10.14
N TYR A 385 -10.95 1.42 9.15
CA TYR A 385 -10.24 1.24 7.88
C TYR A 385 -11.16 1.48 6.67
N ASP A 386 -12.21 2.29 6.84
CA ASP A 386 -13.06 2.72 5.73
C ASP A 386 -12.32 3.72 4.83
N ALA A 387 -12.15 3.36 3.56
CA ALA A 387 -11.36 4.14 2.61
C ALA A 387 -11.93 5.56 2.36
N ALA A 388 -13.25 5.74 2.45
CA ALA A 388 -13.87 7.05 2.27
C ALA A 388 -13.60 7.97 3.48
N GLN A 389 -13.59 7.41 4.69
CA GLN A 389 -13.23 8.17 5.90
C GLN A 389 -11.75 8.55 5.90
N GLU A 390 -10.86 7.62 5.52
CA GLU A 390 -9.42 7.91 5.44
C GLU A 390 -9.11 8.95 4.35
N ALA A 391 -9.80 8.92 3.22
CA ALA A 391 -9.65 9.93 2.18
C ALA A 391 -10.15 11.33 2.62
N ARG A 392 -11.22 11.42 3.43
CA ARG A 392 -11.63 12.68 4.05
C ARG A 392 -10.54 13.23 4.98
N TRP A 393 -9.93 12.37 5.78
CA TRP A 393 -8.83 12.76 6.65
C TRP A 393 -7.61 13.24 5.86
N LEU A 394 -7.21 12.52 4.81
CA LEU A 394 -6.12 12.94 3.94
C LEU A 394 -6.43 14.28 3.24
N SER A 395 -7.66 14.47 2.77
CA SER A 395 -8.12 15.75 2.22
C SER A 395 -7.97 16.88 3.22
N GLU A 396 -8.39 16.67 4.47
CA GLU A 396 -8.27 17.67 5.55
C GLU A 396 -6.80 18.02 5.83
N LEU A 397 -5.90 17.04 5.83
CA LEU A 397 -4.46 17.28 5.97
C LEU A 397 -3.93 18.14 4.79
N ILE A 398 -4.26 17.77 3.56
CA ILE A 398 -3.84 18.51 2.37
C ILE A 398 -4.31 19.98 2.43
N VAL A 399 -5.57 20.20 2.80
CA VAL A 399 -6.15 21.55 2.92
C VAL A 399 -5.50 22.31 4.07
N SER A 400 -5.39 21.72 5.26
CA SER A 400 -4.81 22.37 6.45
C SER A 400 -3.37 22.81 6.22
N TYR A 401 -2.53 21.94 5.70
CA TYR A 401 -1.14 22.28 5.34
C TYR A 401 -1.07 23.25 4.15
N GLY A 402 -2.02 23.16 3.23
CA GLY A 402 -2.15 24.09 2.09
C GLY A 402 -2.43 25.53 2.54
N GLU A 403 -3.30 25.71 3.49
CA GLU A 403 -3.74 27.00 4.02
C GLU A 403 -2.91 27.49 5.22
N GLY A 404 -2.01 26.67 5.74
CA GLY A 404 -1.26 26.97 6.97
C GLY A 404 -2.13 26.97 8.23
N ARG A 405 -3.27 26.24 8.21
CA ARG A 405 -4.15 26.06 9.35
C ARG A 405 -3.61 25.00 10.31
N ALA A 406 -4.00 25.08 11.58
CA ALA A 406 -3.78 24.00 12.53
C ALA A 406 -4.51 22.73 12.03
N VAL A 407 -3.83 21.59 12.11
CA VAL A 407 -4.44 20.29 11.82
C VAL A 407 -5.46 19.98 12.92
N PRO A 408 -6.69 19.53 12.58
CA PRO A 408 -7.69 19.16 13.58
C PRO A 408 -7.15 18.10 14.56
N SER A 409 -7.51 18.23 15.83
CA SER A 409 -7.11 17.27 16.89
C SER A 409 -7.84 15.92 16.77
N LEU A 410 -8.98 15.91 16.10
CA LEU A 410 -9.78 14.71 15.85
C LEU A 410 -9.90 14.46 14.33
N ARG A 411 -9.76 13.21 13.96
CA ARG A 411 -10.05 12.76 12.60
C ARG A 411 -11.56 12.81 12.33
N PRO A 412 -12.01 12.89 11.07
CA PRO A 412 -13.44 12.86 10.74
C PRO A 412 -14.18 11.60 11.26
N SER A 413 -13.46 10.53 11.55
CA SER A 413 -13.97 9.31 12.20
C SER A 413 -14.18 9.43 13.71
N GLY A 414 -13.94 10.60 14.32
CA GLY A 414 -13.99 10.81 15.77
C GLY A 414 -12.77 10.30 16.56
N LYS A 415 -11.74 9.81 15.88
CA LYS A 415 -10.48 9.36 16.51
C LYS A 415 -9.49 10.50 16.69
N THR A 416 -8.57 10.35 17.63
CA THR A 416 -7.45 11.27 17.79
C THR A 416 -6.60 11.31 16.51
N ALA A 417 -6.12 12.49 16.15
CA ALA A 417 -5.34 12.71 14.94
C ALA A 417 -3.90 12.18 15.01
N SER A 418 -3.46 11.78 16.20
CA SER A 418 -2.09 11.34 16.49
C SER A 418 -2.06 10.04 17.28
#